data_207948a3adb1f15c57002f39e41e2756
#
_entry.id   207948a3adb1f15c57002f39e41e2756
#
_cell.length_a   1.000
_cell.length_b   1.000
_cell.length_c   1.000
_cell.angle_alpha   90.00
_cell.angle_beta   90.00
_cell.angle_gamma   90.00
#
_symmetry.space_group_name_H-M   'P 1'
#
loop_
_entity.id
_entity.type
_entity.pdbx_description
1 polymer ?
#
loop_
_entity_poly.entity_id
_entity_poly.type
_entity_poly.pdbx_seq_one_letter_code
_entity_poly.pdbx_strand_id
1 'polypeptide(L)'
;TYKALKLEGSKVDARRMIAGSAPGGDWRERLDRALDTSNRAGAAATIEHSIRPAMTQFAQELESRGQTANVTEEQVEGESLPNLMLQVDFGDATSFVYQVCPHRMRTPNFIPADDDFYVRLDVYLAEGGQDKDLNGYTRGQVIGDLVAEYERHLHFLALAGGHAQAMPGTIGEPPEDAQM
;
A
#
# COMPACT_ATOMS: atom_id res chain seq x y z
N THR A 1 -45.09 -21.46 -7.73
CA THR A 1 -44.88 -20.40 -8.74
C THR A 1 -44.22 -19.22 -8.05
N TYR A 2 -42.88 -19.15 -8.07
CA TYR A 2 -42.15 -18.01 -7.54
C TYR A 2 -42.14 -16.88 -8.58
N LYS A 3 -42.75 -15.75 -8.23
CA LYS A 3 -42.68 -14.50 -8.99
C LYS A 3 -41.27 -13.94 -8.89
N ALA A 4 -40.56 -13.86 -10.00
CA ALA A 4 -39.31 -13.12 -10.11
C ALA A 4 -39.60 -11.61 -9.92
N LEU A 5 -39.17 -11.06 -8.81
CA LEU A 5 -39.15 -9.62 -8.57
C LEU A 5 -38.07 -8.97 -9.45
N LYS A 6 -38.53 -8.15 -10.36
CA LYS A 6 -37.76 -7.33 -11.27
C LYS A 6 -37.04 -6.25 -10.45
N LEU A 7 -35.74 -6.44 -10.14
CA LEU A 7 -34.86 -5.48 -9.49
C LEU A 7 -34.06 -4.70 -10.54
N GLU A 8 -34.74 -3.84 -11.32
CA GLU A 8 -34.04 -2.98 -12.29
C GLU A 8 -33.51 -1.66 -11.70
N GLY A 9 -33.83 -1.34 -10.44
CA GLY A 9 -33.37 -0.09 -9.80
C GLY A 9 -32.07 -0.16 -8.99
N SER A 10 -31.56 -1.37 -8.74
CA SER A 10 -30.47 -1.56 -7.75
C SER A 10 -29.07 -1.71 -8.34
N LYS A 11 -28.91 -1.74 -9.66
CA LYS A 11 -27.58 -1.95 -10.27
C LYS A 11 -26.65 -0.74 -10.19
N VAL A 12 -27.19 0.46 -10.01
CA VAL A 12 -26.38 1.69 -10.00
C VAL A 12 -25.80 1.95 -8.61
N ASP A 13 -26.54 1.62 -7.55
CA ASP A 13 -26.08 1.86 -6.17
C ASP A 13 -25.10 0.79 -5.67
N ALA A 14 -25.25 -0.45 -6.13
CA ALA A 14 -24.29 -1.52 -5.80
C ALA A 14 -22.89 -1.26 -6.39
N ARG A 15 -22.82 -0.67 -7.59
CA ARG A 15 -21.54 -0.25 -8.18
C ARG A 15 -20.88 0.91 -7.45
N ARG A 16 -21.67 1.81 -6.85
CA ARG A 16 -21.13 2.93 -6.05
C ARG A 16 -20.67 2.51 -4.67
N MET A 17 -21.31 1.52 -4.05
CA MET A 17 -20.87 0.97 -2.76
C MET A 17 -19.61 0.10 -2.88
N ILE A 18 -19.39 -0.52 -4.05
CA ILE A 18 -18.19 -1.34 -4.31
C ILE A 18 -17.02 -0.46 -4.77
N ALA A 19 -17.25 0.77 -5.24
CA ALA A 19 -16.19 1.74 -5.58
C ALA A 19 -15.46 2.31 -4.35
N GLY A 20 -15.93 2.03 -3.13
CA GLY A 20 -15.19 2.23 -1.89
C GLY A 20 -14.38 1.02 -1.46
N SER A 21 -14.26 0.03 -2.32
CA SER A 21 -13.56 -1.22 -2.02
C SER A 21 -12.07 -1.08 -2.23
N ALA A 22 -11.38 -1.32 -1.17
CA ALA A 22 -10.01 -1.79 -1.02
C ALA A 22 -8.99 -1.46 -2.12
N PRO A 23 -7.82 -0.97 -1.73
CA PRO A 23 -6.67 -0.78 -2.60
C PRO A 23 -6.31 -2.12 -3.27
N GLY A 24 -6.51 -2.21 -4.57
CA GLY A 24 -6.16 -3.42 -5.31
C GLY A 24 -7.06 -3.78 -6.51
N GLY A 25 -7.94 -2.89 -6.93
CA GLY A 25 -8.85 -3.16 -8.06
C GLY A 25 -10.06 -4.02 -7.69
N ASP A 26 -11.01 -4.12 -8.61
CA ASP A 26 -12.13 -5.07 -8.47
C ASP A 26 -11.58 -6.50 -8.32
N TRP A 27 -12.18 -7.30 -7.44
CA TRP A 27 -11.79 -8.70 -7.24
C TRP A 27 -11.79 -9.50 -8.57
N ARG A 28 -12.58 -9.09 -9.55
CA ARG A 28 -12.60 -9.69 -10.89
C ARG A 28 -11.30 -9.42 -11.66
N GLU A 29 -10.79 -8.20 -11.61
CA GLU A 29 -9.50 -7.86 -12.20
C GLU A 29 -8.35 -8.64 -11.52
N ARG A 30 -8.47 -8.86 -10.22
CA ARG A 30 -7.51 -9.68 -9.47
C ARG A 30 -7.60 -11.16 -9.88
N LEU A 31 -8.82 -11.66 -10.11
CA LEU A 31 -9.05 -13.02 -10.57
C LEU A 31 -8.55 -13.20 -12.01
N ASP A 32 -8.89 -12.28 -12.91
CA ASP A 32 -8.44 -12.31 -14.29
C ASP A 32 -6.92 -12.31 -14.38
N ARG A 33 -6.25 -11.49 -13.58
CA ARG A 33 -4.79 -11.48 -13.47
C ARG A 33 -4.24 -12.81 -12.91
N ALA A 34 -4.89 -13.40 -11.92
CA ALA A 34 -4.47 -14.67 -11.36
C ALA A 34 -4.62 -15.83 -12.37
N LEU A 35 -5.59 -15.73 -13.28
CA LEU A 35 -5.84 -16.69 -14.34
C LEU A 35 -4.97 -16.46 -15.58
N ASP A 36 -4.49 -15.23 -15.78
CA ASP A 36 -3.60 -14.89 -16.89
C ASP A 36 -2.15 -15.32 -16.59
N THR A 37 -1.89 -16.59 -16.84
CA THR A 37 -0.56 -17.18 -16.66
C THR A 37 0.48 -16.64 -17.63
N SER A 38 0.05 -15.98 -18.75
CA SER A 38 0.94 -15.39 -19.74
C SER A 38 1.59 -14.09 -19.24
N ASN A 39 0.94 -13.41 -18.28
CA ASN A 39 1.39 -12.16 -17.66
C ASN A 39 2.14 -12.35 -16.33
N ARG A 40 2.55 -13.55 -15.99
CA ARG A 40 3.53 -13.75 -14.92
C ARG A 40 4.91 -13.28 -15.42
N ALA A 41 4.96 -11.99 -15.71
CA ALA A 41 6.22 -11.31 -15.84
C ALA A 41 7.03 -11.66 -14.61
N GLY A 42 8.24 -12.18 -14.78
CA GLY A 42 9.10 -12.46 -13.64
C GLY A 42 9.27 -11.19 -12.79
N ALA A 43 9.66 -11.34 -11.54
CA ALA A 43 9.81 -10.23 -10.60
C ALA A 43 10.64 -9.07 -11.16
N ALA A 44 11.70 -9.36 -11.94
CA ALA A 44 12.51 -8.35 -12.61
C ALA A 44 11.69 -7.48 -13.58
N ALA A 45 10.85 -8.08 -14.42
CA ALA A 45 10.01 -7.35 -15.36
C ALA A 45 8.93 -6.53 -14.62
N THR A 46 8.36 -7.04 -13.54
CA THR A 46 7.41 -6.30 -12.70
C THR A 46 8.07 -5.07 -12.07
N ILE A 47 9.29 -5.20 -11.55
CA ILE A 47 10.06 -4.06 -11.02
C ILE A 47 10.27 -3.02 -12.11
N GLU A 48 10.77 -3.44 -13.26
CA GLU A 48 11.20 -2.54 -14.35
C GLU A 48 10.02 -1.83 -15.02
N HIS A 49 8.93 -2.54 -15.29
CA HIS A 49 7.83 -2.02 -16.10
C HIS A 49 6.63 -1.52 -15.31
N SER A 50 6.54 -1.88 -14.02
CA SER A 50 5.40 -1.52 -13.19
C SER A 50 5.79 -0.74 -11.93
N ILE A 51 6.65 -1.30 -11.07
CA ILE A 51 6.90 -0.74 -9.74
C ILE A 51 7.73 0.53 -9.82
N ARG A 52 8.91 0.48 -10.46
CA ARG A 52 9.80 1.64 -10.59
C ARG A 52 9.11 2.82 -11.29
N PRO A 53 8.43 2.64 -12.45
CA PRO A 53 7.69 3.73 -13.08
C PRO A 53 6.52 4.26 -12.23
N ALA A 54 5.82 3.39 -11.50
CA ALA A 54 4.73 3.79 -10.62
C ALA A 54 5.21 4.68 -9.46
N MET A 55 6.27 4.25 -8.75
CA MET A 55 6.86 5.02 -7.67
C MET A 55 7.38 6.38 -8.15
N THR A 56 8.08 6.39 -9.29
CA THR A 56 8.60 7.64 -9.89
C THR A 56 7.46 8.58 -10.26
N GLN A 57 6.42 8.09 -10.90
CA GLN A 57 5.25 8.91 -11.26
C GLN A 57 4.54 9.45 -10.03
N PHE A 58 4.36 8.62 -9.00
CA PHE A 58 3.70 9.02 -7.76
C PHE A 58 4.52 10.10 -7.03
N ALA A 59 5.85 9.94 -6.95
CA ALA A 59 6.74 10.94 -6.37
C ALA A 59 6.66 12.28 -7.12
N GLN A 60 6.75 12.27 -8.44
CA GLN A 60 6.62 13.48 -9.26
C GLN A 60 5.27 14.19 -9.07
N GLU A 61 4.20 13.43 -8.94
CA GLU A 61 2.87 13.98 -8.70
C GLU A 61 2.77 14.64 -7.30
N LEU A 62 3.39 14.05 -6.28
CA LEU A 62 3.48 14.65 -4.94
C LEU A 62 4.36 15.91 -4.94
N GLU A 63 5.50 15.88 -5.62
CA GLU A 63 6.39 17.04 -5.75
C GLU A 63 5.68 18.22 -6.45
N SER A 64 4.88 17.94 -7.49
CA SER A 64 4.08 18.97 -8.17
C SER A 64 3.06 19.66 -7.25
N ARG A 65 2.69 19.00 -6.14
CA ARG A 65 1.80 19.50 -5.08
C ARG A 65 2.55 20.08 -3.88
N GLY A 66 3.87 20.23 -3.98
CA GLY A 66 4.70 20.80 -2.95
C GLY A 66 5.08 19.87 -1.80
N GLN A 67 4.89 18.55 -1.99
CA GLN A 67 5.41 17.55 -1.06
C GLN A 67 6.86 17.19 -1.41
N THR A 68 7.63 16.78 -0.42
CA THR A 68 8.98 16.26 -0.63
C THR A 68 8.91 14.73 -0.73
N ALA A 69 9.16 14.19 -1.91
CA ALA A 69 9.14 12.76 -2.16
C ALA A 69 10.47 12.31 -2.78
N ASN A 70 10.94 11.14 -2.41
CA ASN A 70 12.17 10.56 -2.91
C ASN A 70 11.99 9.06 -3.20
N VAL A 71 12.52 8.62 -4.35
CA VAL A 71 12.58 7.20 -4.70
C VAL A 71 14.03 6.77 -4.69
N THR A 72 14.35 5.78 -3.87
CA THR A 72 15.69 5.20 -3.78
C THR A 72 15.69 3.74 -4.17
N GLU A 73 16.82 3.29 -4.66
CA GLU A 73 17.08 1.91 -5.04
C GLU A 73 18.33 1.43 -4.34
N GLU A 74 18.26 0.29 -3.67
CA GLU A 74 19.36 -0.31 -2.94
C GLU A 74 19.61 -1.72 -3.46
N GLN A 75 20.81 -1.95 -3.97
CA GLN A 75 21.25 -3.29 -4.36
C GLN A 75 21.78 -4.01 -3.12
N VAL A 76 21.09 -5.08 -2.72
CA VAL A 76 21.53 -5.93 -1.61
C VAL A 76 22.58 -6.91 -2.10
N GLU A 77 23.67 -7.04 -1.37
CA GLU A 77 24.76 -7.97 -1.70
C GLU A 77 24.24 -9.42 -1.76
N GLY A 78 24.51 -10.09 -2.87
CA GLY A 78 24.05 -11.47 -3.12
C GLY A 78 22.65 -11.60 -3.69
N GLU A 79 21.89 -10.51 -3.78
CA GLU A 79 20.57 -10.51 -4.39
C GLU A 79 20.65 -10.04 -5.85
N SER A 80 19.84 -10.65 -6.72
CA SER A 80 19.79 -10.30 -8.15
C SER A 80 18.91 -9.10 -8.46
N LEU A 81 18.02 -8.72 -7.55
CA LEU A 81 17.05 -7.64 -7.70
C LEU A 81 17.20 -6.64 -6.56
N PRO A 82 17.04 -5.33 -6.87
CA PRO A 82 17.17 -4.29 -5.86
C PRO A 82 15.91 -4.16 -4.99
N ASN A 83 16.10 -3.63 -3.79
CA ASN A 83 15.02 -3.05 -3.01
C ASN A 83 14.68 -1.66 -3.58
N LEU A 84 13.40 -1.35 -3.67
CA LEU A 84 12.91 -0.04 -4.07
C LEU A 84 12.18 0.60 -2.90
N MET A 85 12.45 1.87 -2.61
CA MET A 85 11.81 2.60 -1.53
C MET A 85 11.34 3.97 -2.01
N LEU A 86 10.06 4.26 -1.77
CA LEU A 86 9.50 5.60 -1.86
C LEU A 86 9.35 6.14 -0.45
N GLN A 87 9.88 7.32 -0.22
CA GLN A 87 9.74 8.06 1.03
C GLN A 87 9.13 9.43 0.75
N VAL A 88 8.13 9.82 1.55
CA VAL A 88 7.54 11.16 1.54
C VAL A 88 7.77 11.79 2.90
N ASP A 89 8.37 12.97 2.90
CA ASP A 89 8.74 13.69 4.11
C ASP A 89 7.64 14.69 4.51
N PHE A 90 7.26 14.66 5.79
CA PHE A 90 6.27 15.57 6.39
C PHE A 90 6.91 16.52 7.41
N GLY A 91 8.21 16.75 7.35
CA GLY A 91 8.94 17.58 8.29
C GLY A 91 8.99 16.95 9.69
N ASP A 92 8.27 17.55 10.65
CA ASP A 92 8.26 17.07 12.04
C ASP A 92 7.39 15.82 12.28
N ALA A 93 6.56 15.44 11.31
CA ALA A 93 5.72 14.25 11.39
C ALA A 93 6.44 13.01 10.84
N THR A 94 5.91 11.84 11.17
CA THR A 94 6.42 10.56 10.66
C THR A 94 6.33 10.50 9.14
N SER A 95 7.45 10.26 8.46
CA SER A 95 7.51 10.10 7.01
C SER A 95 6.69 8.89 6.55
N PHE A 96 6.03 9.02 5.40
CA PHE A 96 5.47 7.88 4.71
C PHE A 96 6.60 7.10 4.04
N VAL A 97 6.64 5.79 4.27
CA VAL A 97 7.60 4.87 3.66
C VAL A 97 6.85 3.74 3.00
N TYR A 98 7.14 3.50 1.72
CA TYR A 98 6.64 2.37 0.96
C TYR A 98 7.83 1.68 0.29
N GLN A 99 8.15 0.49 0.77
CA GLN A 99 9.31 -0.26 0.30
C GLN A 99 8.87 -1.56 -0.35
N VAL A 100 9.48 -1.91 -1.47
CA VAL A 100 9.30 -3.19 -2.15
C VAL A 100 10.60 -3.97 -2.08
N CYS A 101 10.55 -5.14 -1.44
CA CYS A 101 11.70 -6.01 -1.25
C CYS A 101 11.47 -7.33 -1.99
N PRO A 102 12.37 -7.70 -2.91
CA PRO A 102 12.36 -9.04 -3.49
C PRO A 102 12.76 -10.09 -2.44
N HIS A 103 11.94 -11.12 -2.29
CA HIS A 103 12.24 -12.25 -1.41
C HIS A 103 12.22 -13.56 -2.17
N ARG A 104 13.29 -14.33 -2.02
CA ARG A 104 13.38 -15.68 -2.58
C ARG A 104 12.67 -16.66 -1.67
N MET A 105 11.60 -17.28 -2.17
CA MET A 105 10.78 -18.24 -1.46
C MET A 105 10.93 -19.62 -2.09
N ARG A 106 10.88 -20.66 -1.26
CA ARG A 106 10.90 -22.03 -1.76
C ARG A 106 9.58 -22.37 -2.43
N THR A 107 9.65 -22.96 -3.63
CA THR A 107 8.47 -23.44 -4.33
C THR A 107 7.82 -24.58 -3.53
N PRO A 108 6.49 -24.54 -3.31
CA PRO A 108 5.79 -25.62 -2.63
C PRO A 108 5.92 -26.96 -3.36
N ASN A 109 6.17 -28.05 -2.64
CA ASN A 109 6.43 -29.36 -3.20
C ASN A 109 5.30 -29.96 -4.05
N PHE A 110 4.07 -29.42 -3.96
CA PHE A 110 2.93 -29.87 -4.75
C PHE A 110 2.83 -29.19 -6.13
N ILE A 111 3.70 -28.19 -6.39
CA ILE A 111 3.77 -27.51 -7.68
C ILE A 111 4.90 -28.14 -8.48
N PRO A 112 4.61 -28.74 -9.64
CA PRO A 112 5.66 -29.13 -10.58
C PRO A 112 6.26 -27.86 -11.17
N ALA A 113 7.43 -27.48 -10.72
CA ALA A 113 8.17 -26.32 -11.18
C ALA A 113 9.59 -26.72 -11.53
N ASP A 114 10.15 -26.11 -12.55
CA ASP A 114 11.53 -26.33 -12.98
C ASP A 114 12.53 -25.75 -11.96
N ASP A 115 12.06 -24.74 -11.17
CA ASP A 115 12.87 -24.09 -10.15
C ASP A 115 12.37 -24.41 -8.74
N ASP A 116 13.31 -24.72 -7.84
CA ASP A 116 13.04 -24.92 -6.41
C ASP A 116 12.63 -23.65 -5.67
N PHE A 117 12.77 -22.48 -6.31
CA PHE A 117 12.52 -21.18 -5.72
C PHE A 117 11.77 -20.27 -6.69
N TYR A 118 10.95 -19.38 -6.11
CA TYR A 118 10.33 -18.25 -6.81
C TYR A 118 10.59 -16.95 -6.05
N VAL A 119 10.39 -15.80 -6.70
CA VAL A 119 10.60 -14.50 -6.09
C VAL A 119 9.25 -13.83 -5.83
N ARG A 120 9.02 -13.41 -4.58
CA ARG A 120 7.95 -12.49 -4.20
C ARG A 120 8.47 -11.07 -4.19
N LEU A 121 7.59 -10.11 -4.43
CA LEU A 121 7.85 -8.68 -4.31
C LEU A 121 7.02 -8.14 -3.14
N ASP A 122 7.55 -8.31 -1.93
CA ASP A 122 6.83 -7.99 -0.70
C ASP A 122 6.86 -6.50 -0.39
N VAL A 123 5.72 -5.97 0.09
CA VAL A 123 5.56 -4.57 0.49
C VAL A 123 5.82 -4.41 1.98
N TYR A 124 6.63 -3.42 2.31
CA TYR A 124 6.89 -2.97 3.68
C TYR A 124 6.52 -1.49 3.83
N LEU A 125 5.84 -1.20 4.92
CA LEU A 125 5.55 0.15 5.38
C LEU A 125 6.33 0.41 6.69
N ALA A 126 6.20 1.61 7.25
CA ALA A 126 6.85 1.95 8.52
C ALA A 126 6.46 0.99 9.66
N GLU A 127 5.23 0.48 9.66
CA GLU A 127 4.70 -0.48 10.63
C GLU A 127 5.08 -1.95 10.34
N GLY A 128 5.75 -2.23 9.23
CA GLY A 128 6.22 -3.56 8.88
C GLY A 128 5.64 -4.13 7.57
N GLY A 129 5.86 -5.42 7.36
CA GLY A 129 5.42 -6.14 6.15
C GLY A 129 3.90 -6.23 6.04
N GLN A 130 3.39 -6.07 4.81
CA GLN A 130 1.94 -6.02 4.54
C GLN A 130 1.38 -7.34 4.03
N ASP A 131 2.20 -8.41 3.98
CA ASP A 131 1.83 -9.72 3.40
C ASP A 131 1.20 -9.58 1.99
N LYS A 132 1.77 -8.70 1.19
CA LYS A 132 1.32 -8.36 -0.15
C LYS A 132 2.44 -8.61 -1.14
N ASP A 133 2.16 -9.43 -2.16
CA ASP A 133 3.08 -9.69 -3.27
C ASP A 133 2.64 -8.89 -4.51
N LEU A 134 3.50 -7.99 -4.97
CA LEU A 134 3.26 -7.17 -6.15
C LEU A 134 3.66 -7.84 -7.47
N ASN A 135 4.15 -9.07 -7.43
CA ASN A 135 4.55 -9.76 -8.65
C ASN A 135 3.38 -9.86 -9.64
N GLY A 136 3.58 -9.42 -10.88
CA GLY A 136 2.55 -9.36 -11.92
C GLY A 136 1.57 -8.18 -11.82
N TYR A 137 1.77 -7.24 -10.88
CA TYR A 137 0.97 -6.00 -10.84
C TYR A 137 1.29 -5.12 -12.04
N THR A 138 0.25 -4.51 -12.61
CA THR A 138 0.41 -3.44 -13.59
C THR A 138 0.82 -2.14 -12.89
N ARG A 139 1.38 -1.19 -13.65
CA ARG A 139 1.72 0.15 -13.16
C ARG A 139 0.53 0.85 -12.48
N GLY A 140 -0.66 0.78 -13.10
CA GLY A 140 -1.87 1.39 -12.53
C GLY A 140 -2.30 0.77 -11.21
N GLN A 141 -2.11 -0.54 -11.04
CA GLN A 141 -2.41 -1.24 -9.79
C GLN A 141 -1.42 -0.89 -8.69
N VAL A 142 -0.13 -0.72 -9.01
CA VAL A 142 0.87 -0.24 -8.05
C VAL A 142 0.57 1.19 -7.62
N ILE A 143 0.19 2.09 -8.56
CA ILE A 143 -0.22 3.46 -8.20
C ILE A 143 -1.45 3.43 -7.29
N GLY A 144 -2.45 2.62 -7.60
CA GLY A 144 -3.64 2.48 -6.76
C GLY A 144 -3.32 2.01 -5.35
N ASP A 145 -2.37 1.09 -5.22
CA ASP A 145 -1.87 0.62 -3.93
C ASP A 145 -1.13 1.71 -3.15
N LEU A 146 -0.22 2.41 -3.83
CA LEU A 146 0.50 3.56 -3.25
C LEU A 146 -0.45 4.65 -2.73
N VAL A 147 -1.47 5.01 -3.50
CA VAL A 147 -2.48 6.00 -3.09
C VAL A 147 -3.20 5.54 -1.83
N ALA A 148 -3.65 4.30 -1.79
CA ALA A 148 -4.40 3.79 -0.65
C ALA A 148 -3.57 3.72 0.64
N GLU A 149 -2.30 3.30 0.55
CA GLU A 149 -1.41 3.27 1.70
C GLU A 149 -1.04 4.70 2.16
N TYR A 150 -0.89 5.62 1.21
CA TYR A 150 -0.64 7.03 1.50
C TYR A 150 -1.84 7.71 2.19
N GLU A 151 -3.07 7.47 1.70
CA GLU A 151 -4.30 7.95 2.33
C GLU A 151 -4.43 7.43 3.76
N ARG A 152 -4.13 6.14 3.99
CA ARG A 152 -4.12 5.54 5.32
C ARG A 152 -3.11 6.23 6.24
N HIS A 153 -1.90 6.50 5.76
CA HIS A 153 -0.88 7.22 6.52
C HIS A 153 -1.34 8.64 6.90
N LEU A 154 -1.90 9.39 5.95
CA LEU A 154 -2.45 10.73 6.23
C LEU A 154 -3.58 10.68 7.27
N HIS A 155 -4.42 9.66 7.22
CA HIS A 155 -5.46 9.48 8.23
C HIS A 155 -4.88 9.28 9.63
N PHE A 156 -3.84 8.48 9.77
CA PHE A 156 -3.16 8.28 11.06
C PHE A 156 -2.46 9.56 11.56
N LEU A 157 -1.83 10.32 10.68
CA LEU A 157 -1.25 11.61 11.05
C LEU A 157 -2.32 12.58 11.57
N ALA A 158 -3.48 12.63 10.94
CA ALA A 158 -4.60 13.47 11.38
C ALA A 158 -5.12 13.05 12.76
N LEU A 159 -5.23 11.75 13.05
CA LEU A 159 -5.61 11.24 14.36
C LEU A 159 -4.57 11.60 15.43
N ALA A 160 -3.27 11.44 15.14
CA ALA A 160 -2.20 11.77 16.07
C ALA A 160 -2.17 13.29 16.39
N GLY A 161 -2.33 14.15 15.37
CA GLY A 161 -2.43 15.60 15.55
C GLY A 161 -3.66 16.04 16.37
N GLY A 162 -4.79 15.37 16.20
CA GLY A 162 -6.00 15.60 16.97
C GLY A 162 -5.86 15.26 18.46
N HIS A 163 -5.08 14.23 18.78
CA HIS A 163 -4.80 13.88 20.19
C HIS A 163 -3.84 14.86 20.87
N ALA A 164 -2.92 15.47 20.16
CA ALA A 164 -2.01 16.48 20.70
C ALA A 164 -2.75 17.77 21.13
N GLN A 165 -3.90 18.08 20.53
CA GLN A 165 -4.75 19.23 20.90
C GLN A 165 -5.76 18.92 22.02
N ALA A 166 -5.96 17.66 22.39
CA ALA A 166 -6.94 17.22 23.37
C ALA A 166 -6.36 16.98 24.77
N MET A 167 -5.15 17.45 25.08
CA MET A 167 -4.66 17.48 26.46
C MET A 167 -5.33 18.64 27.18
N PRO A 168 -6.37 18.40 28.02
CA PRO A 168 -6.91 19.45 28.86
C PRO A 168 -5.87 19.84 29.89
N GLY A 169 -5.74 21.15 30.05
CA GLY A 169 -4.80 21.78 30.93
C GLY A 169 -4.78 21.19 32.33
N THR A 170 -3.57 21.17 32.85
CA THR A 170 -3.18 21.31 34.24
C THR A 170 -4.33 21.18 35.23
N ILE A 171 -4.39 20.05 35.90
CA ILE A 171 -5.13 19.92 37.16
C ILE A 171 -4.52 20.98 38.09
N GLY A 172 -5.33 21.99 38.40
CA GLY A 172 -4.96 23.05 39.32
C GLY A 172 -4.52 22.44 40.67
N GLU A 173 -3.39 22.93 41.17
CA GLU A 173 -2.96 22.73 42.52
C GLU A 173 -4.12 23.04 43.48
N PRO A 174 -4.39 22.20 44.47
CA PRO A 174 -5.35 22.54 45.53
C PRO A 174 -4.79 23.75 46.32
N PRO A 175 -5.67 24.69 46.75
CA PRO A 175 -5.23 25.81 47.56
C PRO A 175 -4.70 25.33 48.90
N GLU A 176 -3.45 25.73 49.18
CA GLU A 176 -2.77 25.59 50.46
C GLU A 176 -3.31 26.68 51.38
N ASP A 177 -4.50 26.50 52.00
CA ASP A 177 -4.96 27.35 53.10
C ASP A 177 -6.07 26.64 53.89
N ALA A 178 -5.68 25.83 54.86
CA ALA A 178 -6.49 25.56 56.06
C ALA A 178 -5.58 25.02 57.17
N GLN A 179 -4.70 25.90 57.69
CA GLN A 179 -4.22 25.74 59.04
C GLN A 179 -4.79 26.89 59.87
N MET A 180 -5.80 26.59 60.66
CA MET A 180 -6.02 27.11 62.00
C MET A 180 -6.85 26.16 62.81
#